data_3cd90888ead8aec5722056bf9d9ceb0c
#
_entry.id   3cd90888ead8aec5722056bf9d9ceb0c
#
_cell.length_a   1.000
_cell.length_b   1.000
_cell.length_c   1.000
_cell.angle_alpha   90.00
_cell.angle_beta   90.00
_cell.angle_gamma   90.00
#
_symmetry.space_group_name_H-M   'P 1'
#
loop_
_entity.id
_entity.type
_entity.pdbx_description
1 polymer ?
#
loop_
_entity_poly.entity_id
_entity_poly.type
_entity_poly.pdbx_seq_one_letter_code
_entity_poly.pdbx_strand_id
1 'polypeptide(L)'
;MNAAALEAEDPSRAGQSPLRWWILAGVWLIYMCFGLTASSLAPLVAPIIRDLGLTHTEMGSVLGAWQLAFIVSAIPCGMLVDRLRPRRALLVGAFLIALSGVARSFATDYFTLFLAAALFGVGGPIVSTGAPKVVSQWFTGNERGLAMGIYISGPFAGGVVTLVTTNAVMMPLFEQNWRAVLLAWAGLAALSGLIWLVVSSRPEARQKEANLASATKVPTTTEIATLLRLRPVQILLVMAVCIFMINHGFSNWLPEILRSGRMDAVTAGYYAAFPTIVAVIGSIVIPRYAVPARRVMMLALLATSAGAGTLLLFIDTGPLLVLGLFLQGVSRGAMMTLAMLLLIELPAVGDKRVGTASGLFFAFAEVGGVGGPLTLGLLYDLTHSFTAGLLMLAGFAAIILVCLWALRPYLKAPPTASLEHR
;
A
#
# COMPACT_ATOMS: atom_id res chain seq x y z
N MET A 1 -22.74 -40.81 23.95
CA MET A 1 -21.37 -40.54 23.47
C MET A 1 -21.15 -39.04 23.63
N ASN A 2 -20.30 -38.66 24.59
CA ASN A 2 -20.18 -37.31 25.13
C ASN A 2 -19.57 -36.32 24.12
N ALA A 3 -20.27 -35.22 23.84
CA ALA A 3 -19.78 -34.06 23.08
C ALA A 3 -18.60 -33.31 23.76
N ALA A 4 -18.22 -33.72 24.98
CA ALA A 4 -17.11 -33.17 25.76
C ALA A 4 -15.72 -33.72 25.40
N ALA A 5 -15.62 -34.67 24.45
CA ALA A 5 -14.34 -35.28 24.04
C ALA A 5 -13.75 -34.71 22.74
N LEU A 6 -14.34 -33.66 22.17
CA LEU A 6 -13.89 -33.02 20.90
C LEU A 6 -13.13 -31.69 21.10
N GLU A 7 -12.98 -31.24 22.35
CA GLU A 7 -12.00 -30.15 22.69
C GLU A 7 -10.70 -30.78 23.25
N ALA A 8 -10.10 -31.68 22.49
CA ALA A 8 -8.69 -31.98 22.71
C ALA A 8 -7.90 -30.70 22.38
N GLU A 9 -7.49 -29.96 23.43
CA GLU A 9 -6.59 -28.83 23.32
C GLU A 9 -5.40 -29.25 22.45
N ASP A 10 -5.29 -28.61 21.30
CA ASP A 10 -4.16 -28.78 20.38
C ASP A 10 -2.86 -28.57 21.21
N PRO A 11 -1.97 -29.56 21.34
CA PRO A 11 -0.75 -29.44 22.15
C PRO A 11 0.14 -28.28 21.74
N SER A 12 -0.07 -27.72 20.52
CA SER A 12 0.61 -26.52 20.03
C SER A 12 0.11 -25.23 20.71
N ARG A 13 -1.04 -25.24 21.40
CA ARG A 13 -1.60 -24.10 22.16
C ARG A 13 -1.10 -24.03 23.60
N ALA A 14 -0.67 -25.15 24.18
CA ALA A 14 -0.11 -25.21 25.52
C ALA A 14 1.26 -24.49 25.54
N GLY A 15 1.29 -23.21 25.97
CA GLY A 15 2.50 -22.39 26.11
C GLY A 15 2.55 -21.09 25.31
N GLN A 16 1.51 -20.73 24.56
CA GLN A 16 1.49 -19.46 23.82
C GLN A 16 0.98 -18.31 24.71
N SER A 17 1.87 -17.35 25.00
CA SER A 17 1.56 -16.18 25.84
C SER A 17 0.38 -15.35 25.28
N PRO A 18 -0.60 -14.93 26.13
CA PRO A 18 -1.66 -14.00 25.73
C PRO A 18 -1.13 -12.67 25.21
N LEU A 19 0.11 -12.33 25.53
CA LEU A 19 0.78 -11.12 25.06
C LEU A 19 0.84 -11.02 23.53
N ARG A 20 0.80 -12.14 22.81
CA ARG A 20 0.83 -12.17 21.33
C ARG A 20 -0.28 -11.31 20.68
N TRP A 21 -1.47 -11.30 21.26
CA TRP A 21 -2.59 -10.50 20.74
C TRP A 21 -2.40 -9.01 20.99
N TRP A 22 -1.81 -8.64 22.13
CA TRP A 22 -1.42 -7.24 22.40
C TRP A 22 -0.29 -6.77 21.48
N ILE A 23 0.67 -7.62 21.16
CA ILE A 23 1.70 -7.37 20.17
C ILE A 23 1.06 -7.16 18.78
N LEU A 24 0.11 -8.03 18.40
CA LEU A 24 -0.61 -7.88 17.12
C LEU A 24 -1.42 -6.59 17.08
N ALA A 25 -2.12 -6.24 18.16
CA ALA A 25 -2.86 -4.98 18.25
C ALA A 25 -1.94 -3.75 18.15
N GLY A 26 -0.77 -3.78 18.79
CA GLY A 26 0.23 -2.72 18.68
C GLY A 26 0.79 -2.58 17.27
N VAL A 27 1.12 -3.69 16.60
CA VAL A 27 1.54 -3.69 15.18
C VAL A 27 0.43 -3.16 14.28
N TRP A 28 -0.81 -3.62 14.49
CA TRP A 28 -1.97 -3.17 13.73
C TRP A 28 -2.19 -1.66 13.88
N LEU A 29 -2.09 -1.13 15.11
CA LEU A 29 -2.26 0.29 15.38
C LEU A 29 -1.20 1.16 14.70
N ILE A 30 0.08 0.75 14.74
CA ILE A 30 1.15 1.44 13.99
C ILE A 30 0.84 1.41 12.49
N TYR A 31 0.39 0.26 11.97
CA TYR A 31 0.11 0.09 10.55
C TYR A 31 -1.17 0.84 10.12
N MET A 32 -2.14 0.97 11.01
CA MET A 32 -3.29 1.86 10.83
C MET A 32 -2.84 3.33 10.74
N CYS A 33 -1.96 3.78 11.64
CA CYS A 33 -1.41 5.13 11.60
C CYS A 33 -0.54 5.39 10.36
N PHE A 34 0.15 4.36 9.84
CA PHE A 34 0.83 4.42 8.55
C PHE A 34 -0.17 4.75 7.42
N GLY A 35 -1.26 3.99 7.31
CA GLY A 35 -2.29 4.20 6.28
C GLY A 35 -3.01 5.55 6.43
N LEU A 36 -3.28 5.95 7.67
CA LEU A 36 -3.85 7.25 8.01
C LEU A 36 -2.95 8.39 7.53
N THR A 37 -1.65 8.35 7.83
CA THR A 37 -0.69 9.39 7.43
C THR A 37 -0.46 9.39 5.92
N ALA A 38 -0.42 8.21 5.27
CA ALA A 38 -0.33 8.09 3.82
C ALA A 38 -1.49 8.76 3.09
N SER A 39 -2.71 8.64 3.65
CA SER A 39 -3.94 9.19 3.06
C SER A 39 -4.27 10.60 3.53
N SER A 40 -3.56 11.16 4.52
CA SER A 40 -3.95 12.39 5.24
C SER A 40 -4.01 13.64 4.36
N LEU A 41 -3.23 13.71 3.29
CA LEU A 41 -3.21 14.88 2.40
C LEU A 41 -4.35 14.84 1.37
N ALA A 42 -4.84 13.66 0.96
CA ALA A 42 -5.84 13.52 -0.09
C ALA A 42 -7.14 14.32 0.15
N PRO A 43 -7.78 14.29 1.33
CA PRO A 43 -8.97 15.08 1.60
C PRO A 43 -8.68 16.59 1.86
N LEU A 44 -7.40 16.95 1.98
CA LEU A 44 -6.94 18.32 2.30
C LEU A 44 -6.27 19.03 1.10
N VAL A 45 -6.29 18.43 -0.10
CA VAL A 45 -5.65 18.99 -1.30
C VAL A 45 -6.07 20.45 -1.56
N ALA A 46 -7.37 20.72 -1.62
CA ALA A 46 -7.86 22.06 -1.92
C ALA A 46 -7.51 23.12 -0.86
N PRO A 47 -7.70 22.89 0.46
CA PRO A 47 -7.27 23.86 1.46
C PRO A 47 -5.75 24.10 1.46
N ILE A 48 -4.93 23.07 1.22
CA ILE A 48 -3.46 23.19 1.15
C ILE A 48 -3.04 24.00 -0.09
N ILE A 49 -3.57 23.67 -1.27
CA ILE A 49 -3.31 24.42 -2.51
C ILE A 49 -3.61 25.89 -2.33
N ARG A 50 -4.79 26.22 -1.74
CA ARG A 50 -5.22 27.60 -1.52
C ARG A 50 -4.35 28.35 -0.54
N ASP A 51 -3.95 27.70 0.56
CA ASP A 51 -3.22 28.33 1.66
C ASP A 51 -1.72 28.54 1.30
N LEU A 52 -1.10 27.60 0.60
CA LEU A 52 0.31 27.66 0.22
C LEU A 52 0.52 28.20 -1.19
N GLY A 53 -0.54 28.51 -1.94
CA GLY A 53 -0.44 29.01 -3.34
C GLY A 53 0.13 28.01 -4.31
N LEU A 54 -0.07 26.70 -4.10
CA LEU A 54 0.51 25.64 -4.93
C LEU A 54 -0.27 25.44 -6.23
N THR A 55 0.45 24.98 -7.25
CA THR A 55 -0.16 24.38 -8.45
C THR A 55 -0.59 22.94 -8.16
N HIS A 56 -1.43 22.36 -9.01
CA HIS A 56 -1.79 20.94 -8.90
C HIS A 56 -0.59 20.03 -9.20
N THR A 57 0.33 20.46 -10.07
CA THR A 57 1.59 19.75 -10.33
C THR A 57 2.45 19.65 -9.08
N GLU A 58 2.64 20.77 -8.37
CA GLU A 58 3.38 20.79 -7.11
C GLU A 58 2.70 19.90 -6.06
N MET A 59 1.40 20.04 -5.90
CA MET A 59 0.64 19.17 -4.97
C MET A 59 0.71 17.71 -5.36
N GLY A 60 0.64 17.37 -6.65
CA GLY A 60 0.82 16.00 -7.17
C GLY A 60 2.19 15.44 -6.83
N SER A 61 3.25 16.25 -6.92
CA SER A 61 4.60 15.86 -6.53
C SER A 61 4.73 15.62 -5.02
N VAL A 62 4.07 16.45 -4.19
CA VAL A 62 3.99 16.26 -2.73
C VAL A 62 3.28 14.95 -2.39
N LEU A 63 2.17 14.64 -3.08
CA LEU A 63 1.43 13.38 -2.89
C LEU A 63 2.26 12.16 -3.29
N GLY A 64 3.19 12.30 -4.25
CA GLY A 64 4.14 11.26 -4.68
C GLY A 64 5.47 11.24 -3.92
N ALA A 65 5.75 12.24 -3.07
CA ALA A 65 7.06 12.42 -2.46
C ALA A 65 7.49 11.25 -1.55
N TRP A 66 6.53 10.65 -0.83
CA TRP A 66 6.85 9.56 0.07
C TRP A 66 7.23 8.27 -0.69
N GLN A 67 6.64 8.00 -1.85
CA GLN A 67 7.01 6.86 -2.70
C GLN A 67 8.42 7.05 -3.26
N LEU A 68 8.76 8.28 -3.66
CA LEU A 68 10.11 8.60 -4.12
C LEU A 68 11.15 8.32 -3.02
N ALA A 69 10.90 8.79 -1.80
CA ALA A 69 11.77 8.52 -0.66
C ALA A 69 11.78 7.02 -0.28
N PHE A 70 10.65 6.32 -0.42
CA PHE A 70 10.55 4.88 -0.20
C PHE A 70 11.47 4.09 -1.13
N ILE A 71 11.49 4.40 -2.43
CA ILE A 71 12.37 3.74 -3.41
C ILE A 71 13.84 3.81 -2.96
N VAL A 72 14.28 5.01 -2.57
CA VAL A 72 15.69 5.25 -2.18
C VAL A 72 16.00 4.62 -0.83
N SER A 73 15.06 4.65 0.11
CA SER A 73 15.28 4.23 1.49
C SER A 73 15.00 2.75 1.75
N ALA A 74 14.31 2.03 0.85
CA ALA A 74 13.86 0.66 1.09
C ALA A 74 15.01 -0.30 1.46
N ILE A 75 16.14 -0.26 0.73
CA ILE A 75 17.29 -1.13 1.01
C ILE A 75 17.98 -0.73 2.33
N PRO A 76 18.41 0.55 2.55
CA PRO A 76 19.01 0.94 3.82
C PRO A 76 18.09 0.68 5.02
N CYS A 77 16.78 0.93 4.89
CA CYS A 77 15.82 0.68 5.96
C CYS A 77 15.62 -0.81 6.25
N GLY A 78 15.63 -1.66 5.22
CA GLY A 78 15.62 -3.11 5.41
C GLY A 78 16.83 -3.60 6.23
N MET A 79 18.03 -3.11 5.90
CA MET A 79 19.26 -3.38 6.65
C MET A 79 19.19 -2.83 8.09
N LEU A 80 18.58 -1.66 8.27
CA LEU A 80 18.37 -1.06 9.58
C LEU A 80 17.42 -1.91 10.44
N VAL A 81 16.35 -2.43 9.88
CA VAL A 81 15.41 -3.34 10.58
C VAL A 81 16.14 -4.58 11.06
N ASP A 82 17.04 -5.14 10.25
CA ASP A 82 17.82 -6.33 10.63
C ASP A 82 18.82 -6.02 11.76
N ARG A 83 19.47 -4.84 11.75
CA ARG A 83 20.41 -4.40 12.80
C ARG A 83 19.71 -4.01 14.12
N LEU A 84 18.64 -3.23 14.03
CA LEU A 84 17.92 -2.72 15.21
C LEU A 84 17.02 -3.78 15.85
N ARG A 85 16.76 -4.88 15.15
CA ARG A 85 15.73 -5.87 15.43
C ARG A 85 14.30 -5.34 15.21
N PRO A 86 13.32 -6.15 14.83
CA PRO A 86 11.99 -5.70 14.36
C PRO A 86 11.23 -4.85 15.39
N ARG A 87 11.36 -5.14 16.67
CA ARG A 87 10.68 -4.41 17.75
C ARG A 87 11.12 -2.93 17.83
N ARG A 88 12.43 -2.69 17.86
CA ARG A 88 13.00 -1.32 17.90
C ARG A 88 12.82 -0.60 16.59
N ALA A 89 12.92 -1.33 15.48
CA ALA A 89 12.70 -0.79 14.16
C ALA A 89 11.26 -0.24 14.00
N LEU A 90 10.23 -0.97 14.46
CA LEU A 90 8.85 -0.47 14.45
C LEU A 90 8.67 0.80 15.27
N LEU A 91 9.37 0.94 16.40
CA LEU A 91 9.34 2.18 17.19
C LEU A 91 9.94 3.36 16.43
N VAL A 92 11.09 3.15 15.76
CA VAL A 92 11.71 4.16 14.90
C VAL A 92 10.79 4.51 13.73
N GLY A 93 10.16 3.53 13.10
CA GLY A 93 9.20 3.75 12.03
C GLY A 93 7.99 4.57 12.48
N ALA A 94 7.39 4.24 13.62
CA ALA A 94 6.27 4.99 14.20
C ALA A 94 6.68 6.45 14.55
N PHE A 95 7.88 6.64 15.08
CA PHE A 95 8.43 7.97 15.35
C PHE A 95 8.58 8.79 14.05
N LEU A 96 9.14 8.22 12.99
CA LEU A 96 9.31 8.91 11.71
C LEU A 96 7.96 9.25 11.05
N ILE A 97 6.96 8.38 11.18
CA ILE A 97 5.59 8.65 10.71
C ILE A 97 4.99 9.84 11.46
N ALA A 98 5.10 9.85 12.80
CA ALA A 98 4.61 10.96 13.62
C ALA A 98 5.36 12.26 13.30
N LEU A 99 6.69 12.20 13.19
CA LEU A 99 7.54 13.36 12.88
C LEU A 99 7.19 13.94 11.50
N SER A 100 6.94 13.09 10.49
CA SER A 100 6.45 13.54 9.18
C SER A 100 5.12 14.29 9.30
N GLY A 101 4.16 13.76 10.08
CA GLY A 101 2.88 14.42 10.31
C GLY A 101 3.02 15.78 10.99
N VAL A 102 3.88 15.88 12.00
CA VAL A 102 4.23 17.16 12.65
C VAL A 102 4.89 18.10 11.63
N ALA A 103 5.90 17.65 10.88
CA ALA A 103 6.59 18.48 9.90
C ALA A 103 5.64 19.01 8.83
N ARG A 104 4.69 18.20 8.34
CA ARG A 104 3.64 18.64 7.39
C ARG A 104 2.76 19.74 7.99
N SER A 105 2.43 19.68 9.29
CA SER A 105 1.59 20.69 9.93
C SER A 105 2.27 22.06 10.05
N PHE A 106 3.60 22.10 10.04
CA PHE A 106 4.40 23.33 10.07
C PHE A 106 4.89 23.80 8.70
N ALA A 107 4.46 23.13 7.62
CA ALA A 107 4.86 23.51 6.27
C ALA A 107 4.32 24.90 5.88
N THR A 108 5.19 25.74 5.35
CA THR A 108 4.89 27.12 4.94
C THR A 108 4.94 27.34 3.45
N ASP A 109 5.49 26.37 2.72
CA ASP A 109 5.69 26.43 1.26
C ASP A 109 5.76 25.03 0.65
N TYR A 110 5.89 24.97 -0.68
CA TYR A 110 6.01 23.73 -1.44
C TYR A 110 7.16 22.84 -0.93
N PHE A 111 8.34 23.41 -0.76
CA PHE A 111 9.54 22.62 -0.48
C PHE A 111 9.50 21.99 0.90
N THR A 112 9.05 22.74 1.91
CA THR A 112 8.89 22.23 3.28
C THR A 112 7.82 21.15 3.36
N LEU A 113 6.71 21.29 2.63
CA LEU A 113 5.66 20.26 2.57
C LEU A 113 6.15 18.99 1.84
N PHE A 114 6.87 19.17 0.72
CA PHE A 114 7.46 18.06 -0.04
C PHE A 114 8.44 17.25 0.81
N LEU A 115 9.37 17.90 1.49
CA LEU A 115 10.34 17.23 2.37
C LEU A 115 9.66 16.55 3.56
N ALA A 116 8.66 17.19 4.15
CA ALA A 116 7.88 16.61 5.22
C ALA A 116 7.11 15.36 4.77
N ALA A 117 6.57 15.37 3.54
CA ALA A 117 5.93 14.18 2.95
C ALA A 117 6.96 13.09 2.59
N ALA A 118 8.12 13.48 2.07
CA ALA A 118 9.22 12.54 1.77
C ALA A 118 9.74 11.84 3.04
N LEU A 119 9.80 12.53 4.17
CA LEU A 119 10.20 11.94 5.46
C LEU A 119 9.35 10.72 5.84
N PHE A 120 8.05 10.75 5.56
CA PHE A 120 7.18 9.58 5.74
C PHE A 120 7.67 8.38 4.93
N GLY A 121 8.17 8.60 3.71
CA GLY A 121 8.71 7.56 2.83
C GLY A 121 9.98 6.89 3.38
N VAL A 122 10.69 7.50 4.33
CA VAL A 122 11.79 6.85 5.05
C VAL A 122 11.27 5.94 6.16
N GLY A 123 10.23 6.35 6.88
CA GLY A 123 9.59 5.53 7.91
C GLY A 123 8.82 4.31 7.35
N GLY A 124 8.27 4.45 6.14
CA GLY A 124 7.44 3.45 5.48
C GLY A 124 8.08 2.07 5.34
N PRO A 125 9.27 1.94 4.72
CA PRO A 125 9.97 0.67 4.57
C PRO A 125 10.28 -0.01 5.91
N ILE A 126 10.57 0.77 6.95
CA ILE A 126 10.86 0.23 8.30
C ILE A 126 9.62 -0.47 8.86
N VAL A 127 8.44 0.16 8.74
CA VAL A 127 7.18 -0.42 9.23
C VAL A 127 6.75 -1.59 8.35
N SER A 128 6.79 -1.44 7.02
CA SER A 128 6.35 -2.47 6.09
C SER A 128 7.19 -3.74 6.11
N THR A 129 8.49 -3.65 6.43
CA THR A 129 9.36 -4.82 6.59
C THR A 129 9.39 -5.35 8.03
N GLY A 130 9.23 -4.48 9.03
CA GLY A 130 9.25 -4.84 10.44
C GLY A 130 7.98 -5.54 10.91
N ALA A 131 6.81 -5.07 10.49
CA ALA A 131 5.52 -5.60 10.91
C ALA A 131 5.35 -7.11 10.61
N PRO A 132 5.52 -7.60 9.37
CA PRO A 132 5.40 -9.03 9.09
C PRO A 132 6.43 -9.87 9.84
N LYS A 133 7.64 -9.37 10.08
CA LYS A 133 8.66 -10.05 10.88
C LYS A 133 8.18 -10.25 12.32
N VAL A 134 7.64 -9.20 12.96
CA VAL A 134 7.07 -9.32 14.32
C VAL A 134 5.91 -10.32 14.34
N VAL A 135 4.94 -10.19 13.43
CA VAL A 135 3.77 -11.08 13.41
C VAL A 135 4.19 -12.54 13.22
N SER A 136 5.13 -12.82 12.29
CA SER A 136 5.61 -14.18 12.04
C SER A 136 6.36 -14.80 13.21
N GLN A 137 6.91 -13.99 14.11
CA GLN A 137 7.60 -14.45 15.32
C GLN A 137 6.63 -14.87 16.43
N TRP A 138 5.46 -14.24 16.49
CA TRP A 138 4.48 -14.46 17.55
C TRP A 138 3.40 -15.46 17.19
N PHE A 139 3.16 -15.68 15.90
CA PHE A 139 2.10 -16.56 15.42
C PHE A 139 2.67 -17.67 14.51
N THR A 140 2.24 -18.90 14.75
CA THR A 140 2.65 -20.08 13.99
C THR A 140 1.42 -20.86 13.53
N GLY A 141 1.59 -21.82 12.62
CA GLY A 141 0.50 -22.68 12.15
C GLY A 141 -0.66 -21.88 11.52
N ASN A 142 -1.87 -22.32 11.76
CA ASN A 142 -3.10 -21.74 11.19
C ASN A 142 -3.39 -20.31 11.68
N GLU A 143 -2.99 -19.98 12.92
CA GLU A 143 -3.19 -18.64 13.49
C GLU A 143 -2.33 -17.58 12.81
N ARG A 144 -1.18 -17.96 12.21
CA ARG A 144 -0.31 -17.04 11.48
C ARG A 144 -1.02 -16.39 10.30
N GLY A 145 -1.83 -17.14 9.56
CA GLY A 145 -2.61 -16.61 8.45
C GLY A 145 -3.62 -15.55 8.89
N LEU A 146 -4.34 -15.82 9.99
CA LEU A 146 -5.27 -14.85 10.58
C LEU A 146 -4.56 -13.58 11.05
N ALA A 147 -3.46 -13.72 11.79
CA ALA A 147 -2.71 -12.59 12.31
C ALA A 147 -2.11 -11.73 11.18
N MET A 148 -1.62 -12.36 10.09
CA MET A 148 -1.18 -11.67 8.88
C MET A 148 -2.32 -10.89 8.21
N GLY A 149 -3.51 -11.46 8.10
CA GLY A 149 -4.69 -10.76 7.58
C GLY A 149 -5.08 -9.56 8.44
N ILE A 150 -5.05 -9.72 9.76
CA ILE A 150 -5.38 -8.64 10.70
C ILE A 150 -4.42 -7.46 10.54
N TYR A 151 -3.10 -7.67 10.61
CA TYR A 151 -2.17 -6.51 10.55
C TYR A 151 -2.20 -5.80 9.20
N ILE A 152 -2.37 -6.52 8.09
CA ILE A 152 -2.47 -5.94 6.73
C ILE A 152 -3.75 -5.08 6.57
N SER A 153 -4.81 -5.34 7.33
CA SER A 153 -6.01 -4.51 7.29
C SER A 153 -5.81 -3.11 7.87
N GLY A 154 -4.75 -2.92 8.68
CA GLY A 154 -4.45 -1.65 9.35
C GLY A 154 -4.38 -0.43 8.42
N PRO A 155 -3.54 -0.42 7.37
CA PRO A 155 -3.41 0.73 6.48
C PRO A 155 -4.72 1.10 5.77
N PHE A 156 -5.51 0.12 5.38
CA PHE A 156 -6.83 0.36 4.79
C PHE A 156 -7.78 1.01 5.80
N ALA A 157 -7.81 0.50 7.03
CA ALA A 157 -8.61 1.09 8.11
C ALA A 157 -8.20 2.55 8.36
N GLY A 158 -6.89 2.84 8.42
CA GLY A 158 -6.37 4.20 8.55
C GLY A 158 -6.78 5.10 7.40
N GLY A 159 -6.69 4.63 6.15
CA GLY A 159 -7.13 5.38 4.98
C GLY A 159 -8.63 5.69 5.00
N VAL A 160 -9.48 4.72 5.34
CA VAL A 160 -10.94 4.92 5.49
C VAL A 160 -11.23 5.95 6.59
N VAL A 161 -10.63 5.79 7.77
CA VAL A 161 -10.78 6.75 8.88
C VAL A 161 -10.44 8.16 8.41
N THR A 162 -9.31 8.35 7.74
CA THR A 162 -8.90 9.66 7.22
C THR A 162 -9.92 10.24 6.26
N LEU A 163 -10.32 9.48 5.24
CA LEU A 163 -11.24 9.98 4.20
C LEU A 163 -12.61 10.33 4.76
N VAL A 164 -13.13 9.52 5.68
CA VAL A 164 -14.47 9.73 6.28
C VAL A 164 -14.46 10.85 7.30
N THR A 165 -13.42 10.95 8.15
CA THR A 165 -13.48 11.85 9.31
C THR A 165 -12.81 13.19 9.08
N THR A 166 -11.89 13.34 8.13
CA THR A 166 -11.14 14.59 7.95
C THR A 166 -12.08 15.77 7.70
N ASN A 167 -12.93 15.72 6.68
CA ASN A 167 -13.82 16.83 6.34
C ASN A 167 -15.12 16.84 7.17
N ALA A 168 -15.60 15.67 7.62
CA ALA A 168 -16.84 15.56 8.37
C ALA A 168 -16.69 15.96 9.85
N VAL A 169 -15.53 15.68 10.45
CA VAL A 169 -15.31 15.84 11.90
C VAL A 169 -14.11 16.74 12.19
N MET A 170 -12.94 16.42 11.63
CA MET A 170 -11.69 17.08 12.05
C MET A 170 -11.61 18.52 11.57
N MET A 171 -11.95 18.82 10.31
CA MET A 171 -11.93 20.19 9.79
C MET A 171 -12.91 21.12 10.55
N PRO A 172 -14.18 20.74 10.81
CA PRO A 172 -15.05 21.52 11.67
C PRO A 172 -14.53 21.68 13.10
N LEU A 173 -14.00 20.61 13.71
CA LEU A 173 -13.48 20.62 15.09
C LEU A 173 -12.30 21.58 15.25
N PHE A 174 -11.46 21.72 14.24
CA PHE A 174 -10.28 22.58 14.22
C PHE A 174 -10.50 23.86 13.39
N GLU A 175 -11.74 24.37 13.29
CA GLU A 175 -12.07 25.64 12.67
C GLU A 175 -11.51 25.79 11.24
N GLN A 176 -11.60 24.71 10.43
CA GLN A 176 -11.07 24.63 9.07
C GLN A 176 -9.54 24.76 8.95
N ASN A 177 -8.81 24.54 10.05
CA ASN A 177 -7.35 24.57 10.08
C ASN A 177 -6.77 23.20 9.73
N TRP A 178 -6.36 23.01 8.46
CA TRP A 178 -5.77 21.77 7.99
C TRP A 178 -4.46 21.39 8.72
N ARG A 179 -3.69 22.38 9.22
CA ARG A 179 -2.47 22.13 9.99
C ARG A 179 -2.77 21.47 11.32
N ALA A 180 -3.79 21.94 12.02
CA ALA A 180 -4.22 21.36 13.28
C ALA A 180 -4.76 19.94 13.08
N VAL A 181 -5.43 19.67 11.96
CA VAL A 181 -5.86 18.30 11.59
C VAL A 181 -4.65 17.36 11.39
N LEU A 182 -3.63 17.80 10.65
CA LEU A 182 -2.40 16.99 10.45
C LEU A 182 -1.65 16.77 11.76
N LEU A 183 -1.63 17.78 12.65
CA LEU A 183 -1.02 17.66 13.98
C LEU A 183 -1.77 16.64 14.85
N ALA A 184 -3.10 16.63 14.80
CA ALA A 184 -3.91 15.63 15.52
C ALA A 184 -3.63 14.21 15.02
N TRP A 185 -3.53 14.01 13.71
CA TRP A 185 -3.14 12.73 13.13
C TRP A 185 -1.72 12.31 13.52
N ALA A 186 -0.78 13.26 13.56
CA ALA A 186 0.57 13.01 14.05
C ALA A 186 0.59 12.61 15.53
N GLY A 187 -0.25 13.23 16.35
CA GLY A 187 -0.46 12.86 17.76
C GLY A 187 -0.95 11.42 17.92
N LEU A 188 -1.90 10.99 17.08
CA LEU A 188 -2.36 9.60 17.08
C LEU A 188 -1.24 8.62 16.68
N ALA A 189 -0.43 8.98 15.67
CA ALA A 189 0.73 8.19 15.28
C ALA A 189 1.78 8.11 16.39
N ALA A 190 2.07 9.21 17.09
CA ALA A 190 2.95 9.22 18.25
C ALA A 190 2.41 8.35 19.39
N LEU A 191 1.11 8.45 19.68
CA LEU A 191 0.43 7.60 20.67
C LEU A 191 0.54 6.11 20.33
N SER A 192 0.39 5.75 19.05
CA SER A 192 0.59 4.35 18.60
C SER A 192 2.01 3.84 18.90
N GLY A 193 3.01 4.69 18.68
CA GLY A 193 4.42 4.40 19.03
C GLY A 193 4.62 4.22 20.53
N LEU A 194 3.98 5.06 21.37
CA LEU A 194 4.05 4.94 22.84
C LEU A 194 3.36 3.65 23.32
N ILE A 195 2.18 3.32 22.81
CA ILE A 195 1.50 2.06 23.11
C ILE A 195 2.38 0.87 22.72
N TRP A 196 2.99 0.92 21.53
CA TRP A 196 3.95 -0.09 21.10
C TRP A 196 5.16 -0.20 22.03
N LEU A 197 5.71 0.92 22.46
CA LEU A 197 6.83 0.94 23.41
C LEU A 197 6.46 0.20 24.70
N VAL A 198 5.29 0.47 25.27
CA VAL A 198 4.79 -0.17 26.51
C VAL A 198 4.59 -1.66 26.30
N VAL A 199 3.84 -2.05 25.28
CA VAL A 199 3.50 -3.46 25.01
C VAL A 199 4.74 -4.29 24.69
N SER A 200 5.62 -3.75 23.83
CA SER A 200 6.83 -4.44 23.38
C SER A 200 7.98 -4.42 24.40
N SER A 201 7.87 -3.63 25.46
CA SER A 201 8.91 -3.56 26.52
C SER A 201 8.81 -4.68 27.54
N ARG A 202 7.75 -5.48 27.53
CA ARG A 202 7.58 -6.59 28.46
C ARG A 202 8.70 -7.63 28.33
N PRO A 203 9.13 -8.25 29.44
CA PRO A 203 10.28 -9.17 29.46
C PRO A 203 10.15 -10.30 28.42
N GLU A 204 8.97 -10.88 28.28
CA GLU A 204 8.70 -11.93 27.30
C GLU A 204 8.96 -11.52 25.86
N ALA A 205 8.59 -10.26 25.48
CA ALA A 205 8.82 -9.74 24.15
C ALA A 205 10.31 -9.54 23.87
N ARG A 206 11.06 -9.08 24.89
CA ARG A 206 12.53 -8.90 24.79
C ARG A 206 13.24 -10.24 24.65
N GLN A 207 12.83 -11.24 25.42
CA GLN A 207 13.44 -12.57 25.42
C GLN A 207 13.17 -13.30 24.10
N LYS A 208 11.96 -13.20 23.54
CA LYS A 208 11.61 -13.79 22.26
C LYS A 208 12.41 -13.19 21.11
N GLU A 209 12.66 -11.88 21.12
CA GLU A 209 13.49 -11.18 20.14
C GLU A 209 14.98 -11.56 20.25
N ALA A 210 15.49 -11.85 21.46
CA ALA A 210 16.88 -12.22 21.68
C ALA A 210 17.26 -13.54 20.99
N ASN A 211 16.32 -14.45 20.84
CA ASN A 211 16.52 -15.80 20.28
C ASN A 211 16.47 -15.85 18.75
N LEU A 212 16.38 -14.70 18.06
CA LEU A 212 16.26 -14.67 16.60
C LEU A 212 17.64 -14.58 15.94
N ALA A 213 17.91 -15.55 15.05
CA ALA A 213 19.03 -15.48 14.12
C ALA A 213 18.69 -14.47 13.00
N SER A 214 19.59 -13.53 12.76
CA SER A 214 19.47 -12.54 11.68
C SER A 214 20.15 -13.05 10.43
N ALA A 215 19.40 -13.21 9.32
CA ALA A 215 20.01 -13.36 8.00
C ALA A 215 19.02 -12.94 6.91
N THR A 216 19.10 -11.68 6.50
CA THR A 216 18.52 -11.26 5.23
C THR A 216 19.66 -11.21 4.22
N LYS A 217 19.61 -12.09 3.20
CA LYS A 217 20.60 -12.13 2.12
C LYS A 217 20.33 -10.91 1.23
N VAL A 218 21.30 -10.00 1.14
CA VAL A 218 21.24 -8.88 0.19
C VAL A 218 21.37 -9.43 -1.23
N PRO A 219 20.47 -9.09 -2.18
CA PRO A 219 20.56 -9.56 -3.55
C PRO A 219 21.86 -9.07 -4.19
N THR A 220 22.48 -9.92 -5.00
CA THR A 220 23.68 -9.54 -5.75
C THR A 220 23.29 -8.73 -6.99
N THR A 221 24.16 -7.79 -7.40
CA THR A 221 23.97 -7.00 -8.64
C THR A 221 23.81 -7.88 -9.87
N THR A 222 24.46 -9.04 -9.89
CA THR A 222 24.37 -10.05 -10.97
C THR A 222 22.97 -10.68 -11.03
N GLU A 223 22.35 -11.01 -9.90
CA GLU A 223 20.98 -11.53 -9.85
C GLU A 223 19.97 -10.53 -10.38
N ILE A 224 20.10 -9.26 -9.97
CA ILE A 224 19.27 -8.15 -10.45
C ILE A 224 19.40 -8.00 -11.97
N ALA A 225 20.63 -7.92 -12.49
CA ALA A 225 20.88 -7.79 -13.93
C ALA A 225 20.32 -8.97 -14.73
N THR A 226 20.41 -10.18 -14.18
CA THR A 226 19.85 -11.39 -14.81
C THR A 226 18.33 -11.31 -14.93
N LEU A 227 17.63 -10.91 -13.85
CA LEU A 227 16.17 -10.77 -13.85
C LEU A 227 15.71 -9.69 -14.82
N LEU A 228 16.39 -8.53 -14.84
CA LEU A 228 16.05 -7.41 -15.72
C LEU A 228 16.21 -7.73 -17.22
N ARG A 229 17.01 -8.74 -17.58
CA ARG A 229 17.16 -9.20 -18.98
C ARG A 229 16.03 -10.12 -19.44
N LEU A 230 15.24 -10.68 -18.53
CA LEU A 230 14.15 -11.60 -18.85
C LEU A 230 12.92 -10.83 -19.35
N ARG A 231 12.52 -11.03 -20.60
CA ARG A 231 11.36 -10.35 -21.21
C ARG A 231 10.06 -10.50 -20.39
N PRO A 232 9.68 -11.70 -19.88
CA PRO A 232 8.47 -11.81 -19.06
C PRO A 232 8.55 -11.00 -17.76
N VAL A 233 9.74 -10.86 -17.15
CA VAL A 233 9.96 -10.01 -15.99
C VAL A 233 9.78 -8.54 -16.37
N GLN A 234 10.37 -8.08 -17.48
CA GLN A 234 10.20 -6.69 -17.97
C GLN A 234 8.72 -6.33 -18.19
N ILE A 235 7.95 -7.24 -18.81
CA ILE A 235 6.51 -7.03 -19.01
C ILE A 235 5.78 -6.87 -17.68
N LEU A 236 6.08 -7.70 -16.69
CA LEU A 236 5.47 -7.63 -15.36
C LEU A 236 5.91 -6.38 -14.58
N LEU A 237 7.14 -5.90 -14.78
CA LEU A 237 7.61 -4.64 -14.18
C LEU A 237 6.87 -3.43 -14.79
N VAL A 238 6.68 -3.39 -16.12
CA VAL A 238 5.85 -2.36 -16.77
C VAL A 238 4.42 -2.41 -16.24
N MET A 239 3.86 -3.60 -16.11
CA MET A 239 2.52 -3.79 -15.54
C MET A 239 2.44 -3.29 -14.09
N ALA A 240 3.48 -3.51 -13.27
CA ALA A 240 3.55 -2.99 -11.91
C ALA A 240 3.53 -1.45 -11.86
N VAL A 241 4.28 -0.79 -12.74
CA VAL A 241 4.23 0.67 -12.90
C VAL A 241 2.81 1.12 -13.22
N CYS A 242 2.16 0.51 -14.22
CA CYS A 242 0.79 0.88 -14.61
C CYS A 242 -0.22 0.67 -13.48
N ILE A 243 -0.12 -0.44 -12.74
CA ILE A 243 -0.99 -0.72 -11.58
C ILE A 243 -0.86 0.38 -10.53
N PHE A 244 0.37 0.81 -10.22
CA PHE A 244 0.60 1.84 -9.21
C PHE A 244 0.29 3.24 -9.69
N MET A 245 0.47 3.55 -10.99
CA MET A 245 -0.04 4.78 -11.61
C MET A 245 -1.54 4.94 -11.37
N ILE A 246 -2.33 3.88 -11.66
CA ILE A 246 -3.77 3.87 -11.42
C ILE A 246 -4.05 3.97 -9.92
N ASN A 247 -3.42 3.14 -9.11
CA ASN A 247 -3.74 3.02 -7.68
C ASN A 247 -3.46 4.32 -6.92
N HIS A 248 -2.25 4.87 -7.05
CA HIS A 248 -1.84 6.07 -6.32
C HIS A 248 -2.39 7.35 -6.95
N GLY A 249 -2.46 7.43 -8.27
CA GLY A 249 -3.12 8.55 -8.95
C GLY A 249 -4.56 8.69 -8.49
N PHE A 250 -5.32 7.61 -8.56
CA PHE A 250 -6.71 7.57 -8.14
C PHE A 250 -6.89 7.86 -6.64
N SER A 251 -6.14 7.15 -5.75
CA SER A 251 -6.31 7.30 -4.30
C SER A 251 -6.04 8.70 -3.80
N ASN A 252 -5.03 9.36 -4.35
CA ASN A 252 -4.59 10.66 -3.88
C ASN A 252 -5.49 11.81 -4.38
N TRP A 253 -6.02 11.68 -5.62
CA TRP A 253 -6.83 12.73 -6.23
C TRP A 253 -8.33 12.49 -6.17
N LEU A 254 -8.80 11.28 -5.80
CA LEU A 254 -10.22 10.95 -5.81
C LEU A 254 -11.10 11.95 -5.05
N PRO A 255 -10.78 12.39 -3.81
CA PRO A 255 -11.60 13.40 -3.14
C PRO A 255 -11.71 14.70 -3.95
N GLU A 256 -10.63 15.14 -4.59
CA GLU A 256 -10.62 16.36 -5.39
C GLU A 256 -11.32 16.18 -6.74
N ILE A 257 -11.18 15.03 -7.40
CA ILE A 257 -11.93 14.65 -8.61
C ILE A 257 -13.43 14.73 -8.35
N LEU A 258 -13.91 14.17 -7.23
CA LEU A 258 -15.33 14.18 -6.86
C LEU A 258 -15.80 15.62 -6.52
N ARG A 259 -14.95 16.42 -5.90
CA ARG A 259 -15.25 17.84 -5.61
C ARG A 259 -15.33 18.69 -6.88
N SER A 260 -14.50 18.42 -7.88
CA SER A 260 -14.55 19.10 -9.17
C SER A 260 -15.89 18.84 -9.90
N GLY A 261 -16.53 17.69 -9.64
CA GLY A 261 -17.90 17.35 -10.04
C GLY A 261 -18.99 17.94 -9.16
N ARG A 262 -18.72 19.03 -8.41
CA ARG A 262 -19.64 19.77 -7.55
C ARG A 262 -20.09 19.07 -6.25
N MET A 263 -19.43 17.98 -5.84
CA MET A 263 -19.66 17.41 -4.52
C MET A 263 -19.07 18.31 -3.41
N ASP A 264 -19.76 18.38 -2.28
CA ASP A 264 -19.19 18.97 -1.08
C ASP A 264 -18.06 18.07 -0.52
N ALA A 265 -17.20 18.66 0.31
CA ALA A 265 -15.99 17.97 0.80
C ALA A 265 -16.30 16.75 1.68
N VAL A 266 -17.41 16.79 2.42
CA VAL A 266 -17.82 15.67 3.31
C VAL A 266 -18.31 14.49 2.48
N THR A 267 -19.23 14.74 1.57
CA THR A 267 -19.76 13.72 0.65
C THR A 267 -18.65 13.13 -0.21
N ALA A 268 -17.74 13.94 -0.76
CA ALA A 268 -16.58 13.47 -1.53
C ALA A 268 -15.68 12.54 -0.69
N GLY A 269 -15.50 12.84 0.60
CA GLY A 269 -14.76 11.97 1.53
C GLY A 269 -15.40 10.58 1.70
N TYR A 270 -16.72 10.52 1.88
CA TYR A 270 -17.45 9.24 1.99
C TYR A 270 -17.37 8.43 0.71
N TYR A 271 -17.60 9.06 -0.44
CA TYR A 271 -17.50 8.40 -1.74
C TYR A 271 -16.07 7.94 -2.02
N ALA A 272 -15.04 8.69 -1.62
CA ALA A 272 -13.65 8.29 -1.78
C ALA A 272 -13.24 7.13 -0.86
N ALA A 273 -13.88 6.97 0.30
CA ALA A 273 -13.66 5.83 1.18
C ALA A 273 -14.26 4.53 0.64
N PHE A 274 -15.34 4.60 -0.14
CA PHE A 274 -16.07 3.43 -0.63
C PHE A 274 -15.20 2.46 -1.45
N PRO A 275 -14.44 2.88 -2.48
CA PRO A 275 -13.56 1.96 -3.21
C PRO A 275 -12.45 1.35 -2.31
N THR A 276 -12.02 2.04 -1.26
CA THR A 276 -11.05 1.48 -0.31
C THR A 276 -11.66 0.35 0.50
N ILE A 277 -12.91 0.48 0.95
CA ILE A 277 -13.65 -0.59 1.65
C ILE A 277 -13.84 -1.80 0.71
N VAL A 278 -14.26 -1.56 -0.53
CA VAL A 278 -14.41 -2.63 -1.54
C VAL A 278 -13.07 -3.32 -1.81
N ALA A 279 -11.96 -2.55 -1.87
CA ALA A 279 -10.62 -3.10 -2.07
C ALA A 279 -10.20 -4.06 -0.94
N VAL A 280 -10.52 -3.74 0.31
CA VAL A 280 -10.26 -4.64 1.45
C VAL A 280 -10.96 -5.99 1.24
N ILE A 281 -12.25 -5.96 0.94
CA ILE A 281 -13.02 -7.18 0.69
C ILE A 281 -12.45 -7.94 -0.51
N GLY A 282 -12.17 -7.23 -1.60
CA GLY A 282 -11.58 -7.78 -2.81
C GLY A 282 -10.22 -8.45 -2.58
N SER A 283 -9.36 -7.84 -1.75
CA SER A 283 -8.03 -8.38 -1.42
C SER A 283 -8.08 -9.72 -0.66
N ILE A 284 -9.15 -9.98 0.06
CA ILE A 284 -9.36 -11.23 0.81
C ILE A 284 -10.05 -12.29 -0.08
N VAL A 285 -11.06 -11.87 -0.84
CA VAL A 285 -11.94 -12.79 -1.58
C VAL A 285 -11.32 -13.23 -2.91
N ILE A 286 -10.84 -12.27 -3.72
CA ILE A 286 -10.44 -12.53 -5.10
C ILE A 286 -9.25 -13.51 -5.21
N PRO A 287 -8.16 -13.39 -4.41
CA PRO A 287 -7.03 -14.30 -4.51
C PRO A 287 -7.37 -15.77 -4.23
N ARG A 288 -8.43 -16.04 -3.44
CA ARG A 288 -8.89 -17.41 -3.15
C ARG A 288 -9.36 -18.16 -4.40
N TYR A 289 -9.88 -17.42 -5.39
CA TYR A 289 -10.35 -17.97 -6.67
C TYR A 289 -9.30 -17.90 -7.78
N ALA A 290 -8.15 -17.26 -7.50
CA ALA A 290 -7.08 -17.03 -8.47
C ALA A 290 -6.15 -18.25 -8.62
N VAL A 291 -6.72 -19.40 -8.98
CA VAL A 291 -5.93 -20.58 -9.35
C VAL A 291 -5.06 -20.29 -10.58
N PRO A 292 -3.88 -20.94 -10.76
CA PRO A 292 -2.93 -20.62 -11.83
C PRO A 292 -3.55 -20.50 -13.22
N ALA A 293 -4.45 -21.43 -13.57
CA ALA A 293 -5.14 -21.43 -14.87
C ALA A 293 -6.04 -20.21 -15.13
N ARG A 294 -6.52 -19.53 -14.09
CA ARG A 294 -7.48 -18.40 -14.19
C ARG A 294 -6.85 -17.05 -13.95
N ARG A 295 -5.60 -16.96 -13.45
CA ARG A 295 -4.97 -15.70 -13.01
C ARG A 295 -4.89 -14.65 -14.10
N VAL A 296 -4.47 -15.02 -15.30
CA VAL A 296 -4.38 -14.09 -16.43
C VAL A 296 -5.76 -13.53 -16.80
N MET A 297 -6.78 -14.40 -16.84
CA MET A 297 -8.17 -13.98 -17.08
C MET A 297 -8.67 -13.05 -15.98
N MET A 298 -8.42 -13.38 -14.71
CA MET A 298 -8.83 -12.55 -13.57
C MET A 298 -8.13 -11.19 -13.60
N LEU A 299 -6.82 -11.15 -13.88
CA LEU A 299 -6.10 -9.88 -14.07
C LEU A 299 -6.65 -9.06 -15.23
N ALA A 300 -7.03 -9.69 -16.34
CA ALA A 300 -7.65 -8.99 -17.45
C ALA A 300 -9.02 -8.40 -17.05
N LEU A 301 -9.83 -9.14 -16.31
CA LEU A 301 -11.09 -8.65 -15.76
C LEU A 301 -10.90 -7.49 -14.80
N LEU A 302 -9.88 -7.56 -13.91
CA LEU A 302 -9.55 -6.48 -12.99
C LEU A 302 -9.04 -5.23 -13.73
N ALA A 303 -8.19 -5.38 -14.75
CA ALA A 303 -7.74 -4.27 -15.57
C ALA A 303 -8.90 -3.63 -16.35
N THR A 304 -9.81 -4.43 -16.91
CA THR A 304 -11.04 -3.94 -17.55
C THR A 304 -11.92 -3.21 -16.54
N SER A 305 -12.07 -3.75 -15.33
CA SER A 305 -12.80 -3.12 -14.23
C SER A 305 -12.18 -1.76 -13.86
N ALA A 306 -10.85 -1.66 -13.78
CA ALA A 306 -10.16 -0.41 -13.53
C ALA A 306 -10.43 0.64 -14.61
N GLY A 307 -10.30 0.25 -15.89
CA GLY A 307 -10.57 1.14 -17.03
C GLY A 307 -12.03 1.60 -17.09
N ALA A 308 -12.97 0.67 -17.02
CA ALA A 308 -14.40 0.97 -17.02
C ALA A 308 -14.79 1.83 -15.80
N GLY A 309 -14.31 1.48 -14.61
CA GLY A 309 -14.54 2.25 -13.39
C GLY A 309 -14.01 3.68 -13.49
N THR A 310 -12.83 3.87 -14.11
CA THR A 310 -12.28 5.21 -14.36
C THR A 310 -13.15 6.01 -15.33
N LEU A 311 -13.63 5.39 -16.42
CA LEU A 311 -14.49 6.06 -17.40
C LEU A 311 -15.85 6.44 -16.81
N LEU A 312 -16.41 5.64 -15.90
CA LEU A 312 -17.65 5.98 -15.22
C LEU A 312 -17.54 7.19 -14.28
N LEU A 313 -16.33 7.62 -13.89
CA LEU A 313 -16.11 8.85 -13.11
C LEU A 313 -16.35 10.14 -13.90
N PHE A 314 -16.54 10.06 -15.24
CA PHE A 314 -17.03 11.20 -16.01
C PHE A 314 -18.49 11.54 -15.71
N ILE A 315 -19.18 10.67 -14.98
CA ILE A 315 -20.55 10.87 -14.54
C ILE A 315 -20.52 11.35 -13.08
N ASP A 316 -20.86 12.61 -12.85
CA ASP A 316 -20.67 13.29 -11.57
C ASP A 316 -21.57 12.78 -10.44
N THR A 317 -22.68 12.09 -10.75
CA THR A 317 -23.68 11.67 -9.76
C THR A 317 -24.43 10.40 -10.18
N GLY A 318 -25.11 9.80 -9.21
CA GLY A 318 -26.04 8.71 -9.46
C GLY A 318 -25.43 7.30 -9.41
N PRO A 319 -26.22 6.28 -9.77
CA PRO A 319 -25.81 4.88 -9.63
C PRO A 319 -24.56 4.49 -10.44
N LEU A 320 -24.35 5.15 -11.58
CA LEU A 320 -23.21 4.86 -12.46
C LEU A 320 -21.88 5.33 -11.84
N LEU A 321 -21.88 6.46 -11.12
CA LEU A 321 -20.72 6.88 -10.33
C LEU A 321 -20.39 5.83 -9.26
N VAL A 322 -21.39 5.37 -8.49
CA VAL A 322 -21.22 4.34 -7.46
C VAL A 322 -20.69 3.04 -8.07
N LEU A 323 -21.21 2.63 -9.24
CA LEU A 323 -20.69 1.47 -10.00
C LEU A 323 -19.22 1.70 -10.38
N GLY A 324 -18.84 2.88 -10.87
CA GLY A 324 -17.46 3.23 -11.20
C GLY A 324 -16.52 3.09 -10.00
N LEU A 325 -16.92 3.62 -8.85
CA LEU A 325 -16.17 3.51 -7.59
C LEU A 325 -16.08 2.05 -7.10
N PHE A 326 -17.16 1.28 -7.24
CA PHE A 326 -17.14 -0.16 -6.93
C PHE A 326 -16.15 -0.91 -7.80
N LEU A 327 -16.18 -0.71 -9.12
CA LEU A 327 -15.27 -1.33 -10.08
C LEU A 327 -13.81 -0.96 -9.79
N GLN A 328 -13.54 0.29 -9.40
CA GLN A 328 -12.22 0.72 -8.94
C GLN A 328 -11.79 -0.02 -7.68
N GLY A 329 -12.65 -0.16 -6.70
CA GLY A 329 -12.37 -0.89 -5.47
C GLY A 329 -12.02 -2.35 -5.73
N VAL A 330 -12.82 -3.03 -6.56
CA VAL A 330 -12.58 -4.43 -6.96
C VAL A 330 -11.21 -4.61 -7.61
N SER A 331 -10.86 -3.74 -8.56
CA SER A 331 -9.57 -3.82 -9.27
C SER A 331 -8.39 -3.60 -8.33
N ARG A 332 -8.45 -2.58 -7.48
CA ARG A 332 -7.38 -2.20 -6.55
C ARG A 332 -7.11 -3.26 -5.49
N GLY A 333 -8.13 -3.99 -5.06
CA GLY A 333 -8.00 -5.00 -4.01
C GLY A 333 -7.10 -6.18 -4.36
N ALA A 334 -7.06 -6.60 -5.63
CA ALA A 334 -6.41 -7.86 -5.98
C ALA A 334 -5.38 -7.77 -7.12
N MET A 335 -5.40 -6.72 -7.93
CA MET A 335 -4.58 -6.64 -9.16
C MET A 335 -3.08 -6.75 -8.86
N MET A 336 -2.61 -6.06 -7.81
CA MET A 336 -1.23 -6.12 -7.35
C MET A 336 -0.83 -7.54 -6.90
N THR A 337 -1.67 -8.17 -6.08
CA THR A 337 -1.42 -9.52 -5.56
C THR A 337 -1.34 -10.54 -6.69
N LEU A 338 -2.26 -10.48 -7.66
CA LEU A 338 -2.27 -11.41 -8.79
C LEU A 338 -1.06 -11.18 -9.72
N ALA A 339 -0.66 -9.93 -9.94
CA ALA A 339 0.51 -9.62 -10.74
C ALA A 339 1.81 -10.12 -10.08
N MET A 340 1.92 -9.97 -8.75
CA MET A 340 3.02 -10.53 -7.98
C MET A 340 3.06 -12.06 -8.05
N LEU A 341 1.90 -12.74 -7.94
CA LEU A 341 1.81 -14.19 -8.06
C LEU A 341 2.29 -14.66 -9.44
N LEU A 342 1.94 -13.96 -10.52
CA LEU A 342 2.45 -14.29 -11.86
C LEU A 342 3.98 -14.15 -11.93
N LEU A 343 4.56 -13.15 -11.28
CA LEU A 343 6.01 -12.93 -11.28
C LEU A 343 6.76 -14.06 -10.56
N ILE A 344 6.34 -14.39 -9.34
CA ILE A 344 7.05 -15.38 -8.51
C ILE A 344 6.91 -16.81 -9.05
N GLU A 345 5.88 -17.09 -9.84
CA GLU A 345 5.63 -18.39 -10.46
C GLU A 345 6.26 -18.54 -11.85
N LEU A 346 6.90 -17.49 -12.38
CA LEU A 346 7.66 -17.63 -13.62
C LEU A 346 8.80 -18.64 -13.45
N PRO A 347 8.87 -19.71 -14.28
CA PRO A 347 9.95 -20.69 -14.21
C PRO A 347 11.35 -20.05 -14.28
N ALA A 348 11.46 -18.93 -15.02
CA ALA A 348 12.70 -18.18 -15.19
C ALA A 348 13.17 -17.45 -13.91
N VAL A 349 12.29 -17.20 -12.93
CA VAL A 349 12.63 -16.58 -11.64
C VAL A 349 13.21 -17.63 -10.69
N GLY A 350 12.54 -18.77 -10.54
CA GLY A 350 12.95 -19.88 -9.65
C GLY A 350 12.92 -19.49 -8.17
N ASP A 351 12.84 -20.47 -7.28
CA ASP A 351 12.64 -20.26 -5.82
C ASP A 351 13.72 -19.39 -5.17
N LYS A 352 14.97 -19.47 -5.66
CA LYS A 352 16.11 -18.75 -5.07
C LYS A 352 16.06 -17.23 -5.31
N ARG A 353 15.34 -16.77 -6.33
CA ARG A 353 15.28 -15.36 -6.76
C ARG A 353 13.95 -14.67 -6.46
N VAL A 354 12.99 -15.36 -5.83
CA VAL A 354 11.68 -14.81 -5.49
C VAL A 354 11.78 -13.49 -4.71
N GLY A 355 12.67 -13.44 -3.70
CA GLY A 355 12.86 -12.21 -2.91
C GLY A 355 13.39 -11.04 -3.75
N THR A 356 14.39 -11.29 -4.63
CA THR A 356 14.95 -10.28 -5.52
C THR A 356 13.93 -9.81 -6.55
N ALA A 357 13.17 -10.74 -7.15
CA ALA A 357 12.12 -10.42 -8.11
C ALA A 357 10.99 -9.59 -7.48
N SER A 358 10.55 -9.95 -6.28
CA SER A 358 9.54 -9.19 -5.52
C SER A 358 10.05 -7.78 -5.17
N GLY A 359 11.29 -7.65 -4.74
CA GLY A 359 11.91 -6.35 -4.46
C GLY A 359 11.96 -5.45 -5.69
N LEU A 360 12.36 -6.01 -6.86
CA LEU A 360 12.33 -5.29 -8.13
C LEU A 360 10.91 -4.87 -8.53
N PHE A 361 9.94 -5.77 -8.36
CA PHE A 361 8.55 -5.49 -8.69
C PHE A 361 8.02 -4.28 -7.89
N PHE A 362 8.25 -4.25 -6.58
CA PHE A 362 7.86 -3.11 -5.75
C PHE A 362 8.63 -1.83 -6.10
N ALA A 363 9.94 -1.92 -6.34
CA ALA A 363 10.73 -0.75 -6.72
C ALA A 363 10.22 -0.10 -8.02
N PHE A 364 9.89 -0.91 -9.04
CA PHE A 364 9.29 -0.41 -10.27
C PHE A 364 7.86 0.08 -10.07
N ALA A 365 7.07 -0.63 -9.27
CA ALA A 365 5.71 -0.21 -8.94
C ALA A 365 5.68 1.19 -8.32
N GLU A 366 6.59 1.49 -7.40
CA GLU A 366 6.67 2.81 -6.75
C GLU A 366 7.03 3.95 -7.73
N VAL A 367 7.69 3.66 -8.86
CA VAL A 367 7.84 4.65 -9.94
C VAL A 367 6.45 5.10 -10.43
N GLY A 368 5.53 4.15 -10.58
CA GLY A 368 4.12 4.45 -10.87
C GLY A 368 3.43 5.18 -9.69
N GLY A 369 3.81 4.84 -8.46
CA GLY A 369 3.32 5.50 -7.25
C GLY A 369 3.66 7.00 -7.20
N VAL A 370 4.86 7.37 -7.65
CA VAL A 370 5.28 8.78 -7.84
C VAL A 370 4.58 9.39 -9.05
N GLY A 371 4.63 8.68 -10.18
CA GLY A 371 4.16 9.19 -11.47
C GLY A 371 2.65 9.46 -11.49
N GLY A 372 1.83 8.61 -10.86
CA GLY A 372 0.39 8.73 -10.86
C GLY A 372 -0.11 10.08 -10.35
N PRO A 373 0.15 10.45 -9.09
CA PRO A 373 -0.27 11.74 -8.56
C PRO A 373 0.35 12.93 -9.28
N LEU A 374 1.63 12.87 -9.64
CA LEU A 374 2.34 13.95 -10.33
C LEU A 374 1.72 14.23 -11.71
N THR A 375 1.52 13.21 -12.53
CA THR A 375 1.00 13.39 -13.89
C THR A 375 -0.46 13.82 -13.91
N LEU A 376 -1.28 13.38 -12.94
CA LEU A 376 -2.65 13.88 -12.77
C LEU A 376 -2.67 15.37 -12.46
N GLY A 377 -1.81 15.84 -11.54
CA GLY A 377 -1.66 17.26 -11.23
C GLY A 377 -1.19 18.08 -12.43
N LEU A 378 -0.17 17.58 -13.17
CA LEU A 378 0.34 18.22 -14.38
C LEU A 378 -0.75 18.35 -15.46
N LEU A 379 -1.49 17.28 -15.72
CA LEU A 379 -2.58 17.30 -16.71
C LEU A 379 -3.70 18.23 -16.29
N TYR A 380 -3.97 18.36 -14.99
CA TYR A 380 -4.95 19.32 -14.49
C TYR A 380 -4.48 20.76 -14.73
N ASP A 381 -3.24 21.11 -14.43
CA ASP A 381 -2.71 22.46 -14.66
C ASP A 381 -2.70 22.84 -16.16
N LEU A 382 -2.48 21.87 -17.06
CA LEU A 382 -2.50 22.07 -18.50
C LEU A 382 -3.91 22.20 -19.09
N THR A 383 -4.90 21.48 -18.54
CA THR A 383 -6.23 21.35 -19.15
C THR A 383 -7.36 21.95 -18.29
N HIS A 384 -7.05 22.36 -17.06
CA HIS A 384 -7.99 22.84 -16.05
C HIS A 384 -9.14 21.84 -15.77
N SER A 385 -8.86 20.54 -15.99
CA SER A 385 -9.84 19.46 -15.78
C SER A 385 -9.14 18.14 -15.46
N PHE A 386 -9.79 17.28 -14.66
CA PHE A 386 -9.31 15.91 -14.43
C PHE A 386 -9.59 14.95 -15.60
N THR A 387 -10.30 15.39 -16.64
CA THR A 387 -10.66 14.57 -17.82
C THR A 387 -9.45 13.90 -18.45
N ALA A 388 -8.40 14.68 -18.76
CA ALA A 388 -7.18 14.14 -19.37
C ALA A 388 -6.47 13.13 -18.44
N GLY A 389 -6.44 13.40 -17.14
CA GLY A 389 -5.89 12.50 -16.13
C GLY A 389 -6.66 11.18 -16.01
N LEU A 390 -8.00 11.23 -16.03
CA LEU A 390 -8.83 10.03 -16.02
C LEU A 390 -8.67 9.21 -17.31
N LEU A 391 -8.58 9.85 -18.48
CA LEU A 391 -8.28 9.15 -19.73
C LEU A 391 -6.90 8.49 -19.70
N MET A 392 -5.91 9.15 -19.14
CA MET A 392 -4.58 8.57 -18.92
C MET A 392 -4.64 7.33 -18.02
N LEU A 393 -5.35 7.37 -16.90
CA LEU A 393 -5.51 6.19 -16.02
C LEU A 393 -6.23 5.05 -16.72
N ALA A 394 -7.26 5.33 -17.52
CA ALA A 394 -7.93 4.33 -18.35
C ALA A 394 -6.95 3.76 -19.41
N GLY A 395 -6.09 4.58 -19.99
CA GLY A 395 -5.01 4.17 -20.89
C GLY A 395 -4.04 3.19 -20.24
N PHE A 396 -3.63 3.43 -18.98
CA PHE A 396 -2.79 2.46 -18.25
C PHE A 396 -3.50 1.12 -18.01
N ALA A 397 -4.81 1.12 -17.80
CA ALA A 397 -5.57 -0.13 -17.74
C ALA A 397 -5.54 -0.89 -19.07
N ALA A 398 -5.61 -0.19 -20.21
CA ALA A 398 -5.43 -0.80 -21.53
C ALA A 398 -4.00 -1.33 -21.74
N ILE A 399 -2.96 -0.61 -21.27
CA ILE A 399 -1.57 -1.09 -21.32
C ILE A 399 -1.42 -2.39 -20.52
N ILE A 400 -2.05 -2.52 -19.35
CA ILE A 400 -2.04 -3.77 -18.57
C ILE A 400 -2.63 -4.92 -19.41
N LEU A 401 -3.71 -4.72 -20.16
CA LEU A 401 -4.30 -5.74 -21.04
C LEU A 401 -3.33 -6.14 -22.15
N VAL A 402 -2.62 -5.18 -22.76
CA VAL A 402 -1.57 -5.44 -23.75
C VAL A 402 -0.42 -6.24 -23.13
N CYS A 403 0.04 -5.88 -21.92
CA CYS A 403 1.06 -6.62 -21.19
C CYS A 403 0.62 -8.07 -20.92
N LEU A 404 -0.62 -8.29 -20.53
CA LEU A 404 -1.16 -9.64 -20.32
C LEU A 404 -1.22 -10.45 -21.62
N TRP A 405 -1.57 -9.82 -22.73
CA TRP A 405 -1.53 -10.47 -24.05
C TRP A 405 -0.09 -10.85 -24.43
N ALA A 406 0.86 -9.94 -24.27
CA ALA A 406 2.28 -10.17 -24.54
C ALA A 406 2.93 -11.22 -23.62
N LEU A 407 2.38 -11.43 -22.42
CA LEU A 407 2.88 -12.40 -21.45
C LEU A 407 2.45 -13.84 -21.78
N ARG A 408 1.36 -14.04 -22.53
CA ARG A 408 0.78 -15.37 -22.81
C ARG A 408 1.78 -16.43 -23.34
N PRO A 409 2.70 -16.11 -24.27
CA PRO A 409 3.66 -17.09 -24.78
C PRO A 409 4.56 -17.68 -23.69
N TYR A 410 4.93 -16.87 -22.70
CA TYR A 410 5.87 -17.23 -21.63
C TYR A 410 5.22 -18.06 -20.50
N LEU A 411 3.90 -18.05 -20.41
CA LEU A 411 3.13 -18.83 -19.42
C LEU A 411 2.78 -20.24 -19.93
N LYS A 412 2.87 -20.47 -21.23
CA LYS A 412 2.56 -21.76 -21.87
C LYS A 412 3.79 -22.63 -22.12
N ALA A 413 5.01 -22.13 -21.84
CA ALA A 413 6.21 -22.91 -22.04
C ALA A 413 6.23 -24.11 -21.08
N PRO A 414 6.41 -25.37 -21.57
CA PRO A 414 6.62 -26.50 -20.69
C PRO A 414 7.90 -26.27 -19.87
N PRO A 415 8.03 -26.83 -18.65
CA PRO A 415 9.29 -26.79 -17.93
C PRO A 415 10.36 -27.33 -18.90
N THR A 416 11.40 -26.51 -19.14
CA THR A 416 12.55 -26.92 -19.96
C THR A 416 13.03 -28.23 -19.41
N ALA A 417 12.88 -29.30 -20.24
CA ALA A 417 13.50 -30.56 -19.98
C ALA A 417 14.97 -30.28 -19.68
N SER A 418 15.43 -30.77 -18.55
CA SER A 418 16.81 -30.76 -18.10
C SER A 418 17.76 -30.99 -19.28
N LEU A 419 18.57 -29.98 -19.60
CA LEU A 419 19.83 -30.20 -20.30
C LEU A 419 20.80 -30.88 -19.33
N GLU A 420 20.48 -32.12 -18.93
CA GLU A 420 21.41 -33.11 -18.46
C GLU A 420 21.48 -34.14 -19.57
N HIS A 421 22.52 -34.04 -20.39
CA HIS A 421 23.20 -35.02 -21.20
C HIS A 421 23.73 -34.37 -22.49
N ARG A 422 24.88 -33.68 -22.36
CA ARG A 422 26.03 -33.89 -23.28
C ARG A 422 27.27 -33.21 -22.72
#